data_82d611e847788cfad1f96dac6186f631
#
_entry.id   82d611e847788cfad1f96dac6186f631
#
_cell.length_a   1.000
_cell.length_b   1.000
_cell.length_c   1.000
_cell.angle_alpha   90.00
_cell.angle_beta   90.00
_cell.angle_gamma   90.00
#
_symmetry.space_group_name_H-M   'P 1'
#
loop_
_entity.id
_entity.type
_entity.pdbx_description
1 polymer ?
#
loop_
_entity_poly.entity_id
_entity_poly.type
_entity_poly.pdbx_seq_one_letter_code
_entity_poly.pdbx_strand_id
1 'polypeptide(L)'
;KGKVDALDFRETAPAAATRDMYLSPDGKPKPEAREGIKSVGTPGSVAGLWELFQKYGSKKKTWAELLAPAIKLAEEGFPIDEGFAGTFEQQAGKRLQKHPVSAALFFPNGQPLAKGTIFKNPELAAVLKRIVKGPAGFYEGPTAEAMAKQMKEEGGLITLADLKGYKAKWRKPIELTYRGHKIVSMPPPSSGGVTMAMIAHILEGYDLKSKGFQSPEALHYVFEAMRRAYAARNAKLGDPAFVKMPLDELLSDKWAKAQQATIKEDKATPSSEIATGPASGTGPHTTHFSVVDASGDAVALTTTINWWYGSGVTVKGCGFLLNNEMDDFAAVPGTANGFGLVQGEANAIQPGKRMLSSMTPTIVTSADGKVELILGGAGGPTIITSVFQELMNVVDFGLDVGKAVSAPRFHMQHLPDEVIYEESGLVPATRTKLEAMGYTLKERGHLADSPAIGREGAEWVGVAEPRRVGGLASAPAASP
;
A
#
# COMPACT_ATOMS: atom_id res chain seq x y z
N LYS A 1 -12.71 15.95 21.54
CA LYS A 1 -12.74 14.73 20.68
C LYS A 1 -12.09 15.10 19.36
N GLY A 2 -10.99 14.45 19.01
CA GLY A 2 -10.24 14.72 17.81
C GLY A 2 -11.08 14.48 16.55
N LYS A 3 -10.89 15.32 15.54
CA LYS A 3 -11.48 15.15 14.21
C LYS A 3 -10.61 14.18 13.42
N VAL A 4 -11.22 13.22 12.75
CA VAL A 4 -10.52 12.28 11.86
C VAL A 4 -11.01 12.48 10.44
N ASP A 5 -10.08 12.61 9.50
CA ASP A 5 -10.37 12.72 8.07
C ASP A 5 -9.50 11.70 7.28
N ALA A 6 -10.00 11.23 6.17
CA ALA A 6 -9.25 10.44 5.20
C ALA A 6 -9.10 11.23 3.90
N LEU A 7 -7.89 11.32 3.37
CA LEU A 7 -7.60 11.98 2.10
C LEU A 7 -7.17 10.95 1.06
N ASP A 8 -7.97 10.82 0.02
CA ASP A 8 -7.74 9.96 -1.12
C ASP A 8 -7.12 10.76 -2.27
N PHE A 9 -5.88 10.43 -2.59
CA PHE A 9 -5.18 10.93 -3.77
C PHE A 9 -4.64 9.80 -4.66
N ARG A 10 -5.38 8.67 -4.66
CA ARG A 10 -5.13 7.53 -5.55
C ARG A 10 -5.16 7.99 -7.00
N GLU A 11 -4.37 7.38 -7.84
CA GLU A 11 -4.32 7.59 -9.28
C GLU A 11 -5.67 7.32 -9.92
N THR A 12 -5.91 7.95 -11.08
CA THR A 12 -7.08 7.67 -11.92
C THR A 12 -6.66 7.08 -13.26
N ALA A 13 -7.49 6.18 -13.80
CA ALA A 13 -7.33 5.78 -15.19
C ALA A 13 -7.47 7.01 -16.11
N PRO A 14 -6.56 7.21 -17.09
CA PRO A 14 -6.69 8.27 -18.06
C PRO A 14 -8.02 8.20 -18.84
N ALA A 15 -8.50 9.33 -19.38
CA ALA A 15 -9.75 9.39 -20.14
C ALA A 15 -9.76 8.47 -21.39
N ALA A 16 -8.58 8.19 -21.93
CA ALA A 16 -8.42 7.29 -23.07
C ALA A 16 -8.35 5.80 -22.71
N ALA A 17 -8.38 5.45 -21.41
CA ALA A 17 -8.34 4.05 -20.99
C ALA A 17 -9.64 3.34 -21.37
N THR A 18 -9.53 2.06 -21.76
CA THR A 18 -10.68 1.22 -22.10
C THR A 18 -10.63 -0.07 -21.26
N ARG A 19 -11.81 -0.69 -21.06
CA ARG A 19 -11.96 -1.89 -20.23
C ARG A 19 -10.98 -3.01 -20.63
N ASP A 20 -10.83 -3.26 -21.91
CA ASP A 20 -10.10 -4.42 -22.43
C ASP A 20 -8.73 -4.05 -23.05
N MET A 21 -8.21 -2.85 -22.76
CA MET A 21 -6.95 -2.36 -23.34
C MET A 21 -5.75 -3.29 -23.09
N TYR A 22 -5.78 -4.05 -22.02
CA TYR A 22 -4.73 -5.02 -21.68
C TYR A 22 -5.12 -6.47 -21.97
N LEU A 23 -6.26 -6.71 -22.58
CA LEU A 23 -6.64 -8.07 -22.98
C LEU A 23 -5.88 -8.47 -24.25
N SER A 24 -5.12 -9.57 -24.19
CA SER A 24 -4.48 -10.18 -25.35
C SER A 24 -5.43 -11.14 -26.08
N PRO A 25 -5.15 -11.51 -27.32
CA PRO A 25 -6.01 -12.43 -28.08
C PRO A 25 -6.19 -13.81 -27.43
N ASP A 26 -5.23 -14.24 -26.60
CA ASP A 26 -5.29 -15.51 -25.85
C ASP A 26 -6.00 -15.37 -24.49
N GLY A 27 -6.63 -14.21 -24.21
CA GLY A 27 -7.42 -13.98 -23.02
C GLY A 27 -6.60 -13.63 -21.78
N LYS A 28 -5.29 -13.35 -21.92
CA LYS A 28 -4.40 -13.02 -20.79
C LYS A 28 -4.14 -11.51 -20.71
N PRO A 29 -3.71 -11.00 -19.53
CA PRO A 29 -3.22 -9.64 -19.43
C PRO A 29 -1.94 -9.42 -20.24
N LYS A 30 -1.88 -8.36 -21.04
CA LYS A 30 -0.67 -7.93 -21.74
C LYS A 30 0.41 -7.42 -20.76
N PRO A 31 1.70 -7.58 -21.08
CA PRO A 31 2.79 -7.04 -20.26
C PRO A 31 2.71 -5.54 -20.01
N GLU A 32 2.16 -4.78 -20.96
CA GLU A 32 1.98 -3.32 -20.88
C GLU A 32 1.03 -2.88 -19.74
N ALA A 33 0.28 -3.80 -19.14
CA ALA A 33 -0.45 -3.53 -17.90
C ALA A 33 0.48 -3.23 -16.72
N ARG A 34 1.71 -3.75 -16.76
CA ARG A 34 2.65 -3.77 -15.63
C ARG A 34 3.90 -2.93 -15.81
N GLU A 35 4.32 -2.67 -17.03
CA GLU A 35 5.55 -1.91 -17.30
C GLU A 35 5.40 -1.01 -18.53
N GLY A 36 6.22 0.05 -18.57
CA GLY A 36 6.24 1.01 -19.67
C GLY A 36 5.14 2.06 -19.58
N ILE A 37 5.11 2.92 -20.57
CA ILE A 37 4.32 4.17 -20.57
C ILE A 37 2.79 3.93 -20.50
N LYS A 38 2.31 2.79 -20.97
CA LYS A 38 0.87 2.45 -20.98
C LYS A 38 0.33 2.04 -19.62
N SER A 39 1.21 1.61 -18.67
CA SER A 39 0.79 1.19 -17.34
C SER A 39 0.54 2.35 -16.37
N VAL A 40 0.68 3.59 -16.83
CA VAL A 40 0.69 4.78 -15.97
C VAL A 40 -0.73 5.29 -15.71
N GLY A 41 -1.10 5.40 -14.43
CA GLY A 41 -2.28 6.13 -13.98
C GLY A 41 -1.98 7.61 -13.76
N THR A 42 -3.00 8.47 -13.91
CA THR A 42 -2.87 9.92 -13.67
C THR A 42 -2.48 10.18 -12.21
N PRO A 43 -1.29 10.77 -11.94
CA PRO A 43 -0.72 10.85 -10.60
C PRO A 43 -1.44 11.83 -9.68
N GLY A 44 -1.50 11.49 -8.38
CA GLY A 44 -2.26 12.25 -7.40
C GLY A 44 -1.46 12.85 -6.24
N SER A 45 -0.23 12.40 -6.02
CA SER A 45 0.53 12.71 -4.79
C SER A 45 0.72 14.21 -4.56
N VAL A 46 1.03 14.99 -5.61
CA VAL A 46 1.24 16.44 -5.47
C VAL A 46 -0.05 17.16 -5.05
N ALA A 47 -1.19 16.79 -5.66
CA ALA A 47 -2.49 17.37 -5.29
C ALA A 47 -2.89 16.96 -3.86
N GLY A 48 -2.67 15.70 -3.48
CA GLY A 48 -3.00 15.21 -2.15
C GLY A 48 -2.19 15.89 -1.05
N LEU A 49 -0.88 15.99 -1.20
CA LEU A 49 -0.02 16.66 -0.22
C LEU A 49 -0.34 18.16 -0.11
N TRP A 50 -0.67 18.79 -1.22
CA TRP A 50 -1.13 20.19 -1.20
C TRP A 50 -2.45 20.36 -0.44
N GLU A 51 -3.45 19.52 -0.69
CA GLU A 51 -4.73 19.53 0.03
C GLU A 51 -4.53 19.31 1.54
N LEU A 52 -3.65 18.37 1.91
CA LEU A 52 -3.28 18.12 3.30
C LEU A 52 -2.66 19.37 3.93
N PHE A 53 -1.69 19.99 3.25
CA PHE A 53 -1.03 21.21 3.70
C PHE A 53 -2.04 22.37 3.88
N GLN A 54 -2.94 22.57 2.93
CA GLN A 54 -3.94 23.64 2.99
C GLN A 54 -4.90 23.48 4.19
N LYS A 55 -5.33 22.26 4.45
CA LYS A 55 -6.31 21.97 5.50
C LYS A 55 -5.71 21.87 6.91
N TYR A 56 -4.55 21.22 7.02
CA TYR A 56 -3.94 20.86 8.30
C TYR A 56 -2.55 21.45 8.54
N GLY A 57 -2.02 22.19 7.60
CA GLY A 57 -0.71 22.85 7.78
C GLY A 57 -0.73 23.74 9.03
N SER A 58 0.29 23.62 9.86
CA SER A 58 0.40 24.34 11.14
C SER A 58 0.56 25.85 11.00
N LYS A 59 0.74 26.36 9.78
CA LYS A 59 1.06 27.76 9.43
C LYS A 59 2.41 28.25 9.99
N LYS A 60 3.17 27.39 10.69
CA LYS A 60 4.51 27.69 11.18
C LYS A 60 5.57 27.62 10.08
N LYS A 61 5.29 26.88 9.01
CA LYS A 61 6.13 26.72 7.82
C LYS A 61 5.30 26.95 6.57
N THR A 62 5.87 27.62 5.61
CA THR A 62 5.32 27.75 4.27
C THR A 62 5.52 26.46 3.47
N TRP A 63 4.73 26.27 2.42
CA TRP A 63 4.91 25.16 1.49
C TRP A 63 6.32 25.12 0.87
N ALA A 64 6.87 26.30 0.56
CA ALA A 64 8.23 26.45 0.04
C ALA A 64 9.28 25.94 1.03
N GLU A 65 9.16 26.30 2.32
CA GLU A 65 10.08 25.82 3.36
C GLU A 65 10.00 24.30 3.56
N LEU A 66 8.82 23.69 3.38
CA LEU A 66 8.67 22.24 3.47
C LEU A 66 9.31 21.51 2.29
N LEU A 67 9.31 22.10 1.10
CA LEU A 67 9.95 21.52 -0.09
C LEU A 67 11.46 21.79 -0.18
N ALA A 68 11.96 22.80 0.52
CA ALA A 68 13.36 23.22 0.43
C ALA A 68 14.38 22.09 0.69
N PRO A 69 14.21 21.20 1.69
CA PRO A 69 15.14 20.09 1.90
C PRO A 69 15.19 19.11 0.72
N ALA A 70 14.04 18.80 0.11
CA ALA A 70 13.98 17.91 -1.04
C ALA A 70 14.63 18.54 -2.29
N ILE A 71 14.41 19.84 -2.50
CA ILE A 71 15.06 20.60 -3.57
C ILE A 71 16.56 20.56 -3.39
N LYS A 72 17.06 20.82 -2.17
CA LYS A 72 18.48 20.80 -1.84
C LYS A 72 19.10 19.43 -2.12
N LEU A 73 18.47 18.35 -1.66
CA LEU A 73 18.95 16.98 -1.91
C LEU A 73 19.00 16.65 -3.41
N ALA A 74 18.01 17.10 -4.18
CA ALA A 74 18.01 16.87 -5.62
C ALA A 74 19.10 17.67 -6.36
N GLU A 75 19.44 18.88 -5.90
CA GLU A 75 20.48 19.74 -6.50
C GLU A 75 21.89 19.37 -6.07
N GLU A 76 22.12 19.30 -4.75
CA GLU A 76 23.45 19.05 -4.20
C GLU A 76 23.80 17.57 -4.22
N GLY A 77 22.77 16.70 -4.17
CA GLY A 77 22.88 15.25 -4.14
C GLY A 77 23.02 14.69 -2.72
N PHE A 78 22.96 13.38 -2.66
CA PHE A 78 23.14 12.60 -1.44
C PHE A 78 23.87 11.29 -1.77
N PRO A 79 24.63 10.72 -0.83
CA PRO A 79 25.32 9.46 -1.06
C PRO A 79 24.29 8.32 -1.12
N ILE A 80 24.39 7.47 -2.14
CA ILE A 80 23.59 6.25 -2.26
C ILE A 80 24.01 5.28 -1.16
N ASP A 81 23.04 4.81 -0.39
CA ASP A 81 23.23 3.76 0.61
C ASP A 81 23.23 2.34 -0.01
N GLU A 82 23.51 1.35 0.81
CA GLU A 82 23.58 -0.05 0.38
C GLU A 82 22.21 -0.58 -0.04
N GLY A 83 21.14 -0.21 0.66
CA GLY A 83 19.77 -0.62 0.34
C GLY A 83 19.35 -0.11 -1.03
N PHE A 84 19.59 1.17 -1.30
CA PHE A 84 19.25 1.76 -2.60
C PHE A 84 20.11 1.17 -3.73
N ALA A 85 21.42 1.01 -3.53
CA ALA A 85 22.30 0.39 -4.53
C ALA A 85 21.85 -1.05 -4.86
N GLY A 86 21.51 -1.85 -3.85
CA GLY A 86 21.06 -3.23 -4.02
C GLY A 86 19.77 -3.36 -4.84
N THR A 87 18.91 -2.34 -4.88
CA THR A 87 17.68 -2.37 -5.70
C THR A 87 17.96 -2.36 -7.20
N PHE A 88 19.09 -1.82 -7.64
CA PHE A 88 19.46 -1.79 -9.06
C PHE A 88 19.89 -3.16 -9.61
N GLU A 89 20.38 -4.04 -8.74
CA GLU A 89 20.79 -5.41 -9.11
C GLU A 89 19.59 -6.36 -9.26
N GLN A 90 18.45 -5.99 -8.67
CA GLN A 90 17.22 -6.76 -8.75
C GLN A 90 16.55 -6.64 -10.13
N GLN A 91 15.55 -7.47 -10.38
CA GLN A 91 14.78 -7.45 -11.64
C GLN A 91 14.13 -6.07 -11.91
N ALA A 92 13.84 -5.31 -10.87
CA ALA A 92 13.34 -3.94 -10.98
C ALA A 92 14.35 -2.99 -11.64
N GLY A 93 15.65 -3.09 -11.31
CA GLY A 93 16.71 -2.32 -11.96
C GLY A 93 16.80 -2.60 -13.46
N LYS A 94 16.62 -3.86 -13.88
CA LYS A 94 16.59 -4.24 -15.31
C LYS A 94 15.45 -3.56 -16.07
N ARG A 95 14.36 -3.21 -15.41
CA ARG A 95 13.26 -2.46 -16.02
C ARG A 95 13.67 -1.05 -16.38
N LEU A 96 14.42 -0.36 -15.51
CA LEU A 96 14.94 0.98 -15.77
C LEU A 96 15.86 1.02 -17.02
N GLN A 97 16.65 -0.01 -17.24
CA GLN A 97 17.55 -0.11 -18.40
C GLN A 97 16.83 -0.17 -19.73
N LYS A 98 15.56 -0.61 -19.77
CA LYS A 98 14.76 -0.64 -21.00
C LYS A 98 14.34 0.76 -21.49
N HIS A 99 14.43 1.78 -20.62
CA HIS A 99 13.97 3.14 -20.90
C HIS A 99 15.16 4.09 -20.93
N PRO A 100 15.50 4.71 -22.07
CA PRO A 100 16.75 5.47 -22.25
C PRO A 100 16.98 6.57 -21.20
N VAL A 101 15.93 7.33 -20.83
CA VAL A 101 16.03 8.39 -19.83
C VAL A 101 16.35 7.83 -18.44
N SER A 102 15.66 6.75 -18.07
CA SER A 102 15.89 6.06 -16.80
C SER A 102 17.27 5.39 -16.76
N ALA A 103 17.67 4.75 -17.87
CA ALA A 103 18.99 4.15 -17.99
C ALA A 103 20.10 5.20 -17.83
N ALA A 104 19.98 6.37 -18.48
CA ALA A 104 20.95 7.44 -18.34
C ALA A 104 21.05 7.97 -16.90
N LEU A 105 19.92 8.03 -16.16
CA LEU A 105 19.88 8.56 -14.80
C LEU A 105 20.42 7.56 -13.75
N PHE A 106 20.06 6.28 -13.86
CA PHE A 106 20.32 5.27 -12.83
C PHE A 106 21.47 4.30 -13.20
N PHE A 107 21.83 4.24 -14.47
CA PHE A 107 22.91 3.38 -15.02
C PHE A 107 23.86 4.17 -15.91
N PRO A 108 24.51 5.23 -15.38
CA PRO A 108 25.47 6.00 -16.16
C PRO A 108 26.57 5.09 -16.71
N ASN A 109 26.87 5.21 -18.01
CA ASN A 109 27.81 4.34 -18.74
C ASN A 109 27.43 2.84 -18.71
N GLY A 110 26.14 2.53 -18.54
CA GLY A 110 25.63 1.15 -18.51
C GLY A 110 25.86 0.41 -17.19
N GLN A 111 26.39 1.06 -16.16
CA GLN A 111 26.63 0.49 -14.84
C GLN A 111 25.64 1.07 -13.81
N PRO A 112 25.13 0.26 -12.88
CA PRO A 112 24.26 0.76 -11.82
C PRO A 112 25.00 1.75 -10.92
N LEU A 113 24.25 2.69 -10.37
CA LEU A 113 24.80 3.59 -9.35
C LEU A 113 25.24 2.80 -8.11
N ALA A 114 26.52 2.91 -7.75
CA ALA A 114 27.12 2.18 -6.64
C ALA A 114 26.90 2.90 -5.30
N LYS A 115 26.96 2.14 -4.19
CA LYS A 115 27.02 2.68 -2.81
C LYS A 115 28.08 3.76 -2.69
N GLY A 116 27.75 4.88 -2.07
CA GLY A 116 28.62 6.04 -1.88
C GLY A 116 28.65 7.01 -3.05
N THR A 117 28.11 6.67 -4.21
CA THR A 117 27.95 7.61 -5.33
C THR A 117 27.04 8.76 -4.90
N ILE A 118 27.45 10.00 -5.18
CA ILE A 118 26.59 11.17 -4.96
C ILE A 118 25.54 11.23 -6.07
N PHE A 119 24.31 10.90 -5.75
CA PHE A 119 23.19 10.95 -6.69
C PHE A 119 22.58 12.35 -6.72
N LYS A 120 22.60 12.98 -7.89
CA LYS A 120 21.99 14.30 -8.14
C LYS A 120 20.90 14.16 -9.20
N ASN A 121 19.85 14.94 -9.05
CA ASN A 121 18.75 15.00 -10.02
C ASN A 121 18.27 16.45 -10.22
N PRO A 122 19.01 17.27 -10.97
CA PRO A 122 18.68 18.68 -11.19
C PRO A 122 17.36 18.88 -11.94
N GLU A 123 16.94 17.92 -12.78
CA GLU A 123 15.65 17.96 -13.46
C GLU A 123 14.51 17.82 -12.44
N LEU A 124 14.61 16.91 -11.48
CA LEU A 124 13.65 16.78 -10.38
C LEU A 124 13.64 18.05 -9.52
N ALA A 125 14.79 18.63 -9.21
CA ALA A 125 14.86 19.89 -8.47
C ALA A 125 14.10 21.01 -9.19
N ALA A 126 14.20 21.10 -10.51
CA ALA A 126 13.45 22.08 -11.30
C ALA A 126 11.93 21.84 -11.23
N VAL A 127 11.47 20.59 -11.21
CA VAL A 127 10.04 20.25 -10.98
C VAL A 127 9.60 20.68 -9.59
N LEU A 128 10.36 20.33 -8.55
CA LEU A 128 10.06 20.70 -7.16
C LEU A 128 9.98 22.23 -6.98
N LYS A 129 10.87 23.00 -7.62
CA LYS A 129 10.83 24.46 -7.64
C LYS A 129 9.55 25.03 -8.29
N ARG A 130 9.02 24.35 -9.32
CA ARG A 130 7.73 24.73 -9.90
C ARG A 130 6.58 24.43 -8.94
N ILE A 131 6.61 23.29 -8.26
CA ILE A 131 5.61 22.87 -7.26
C ILE A 131 5.58 23.80 -6.03
N VAL A 132 6.67 24.50 -5.71
CA VAL A 132 6.68 25.52 -4.64
C VAL A 132 5.56 26.56 -4.79
N LYS A 133 5.12 26.85 -6.02
CA LYS A 133 4.02 27.77 -6.30
C LYS A 133 2.62 27.12 -6.21
N GLY A 134 2.55 25.87 -5.78
CA GLY A 134 1.32 25.08 -5.70
C GLY A 134 1.25 23.96 -6.75
N PRO A 135 0.17 23.17 -6.73
CA PRO A 135 0.04 21.97 -7.56
C PRO A 135 0.00 22.26 -9.07
N ALA A 136 -0.37 23.48 -9.49
CA ALA A 136 -0.30 23.89 -10.88
C ALA A 136 1.11 23.74 -11.48
N GLY A 137 2.18 23.87 -10.68
CA GLY A 137 3.57 23.63 -11.12
C GLY A 137 3.86 22.19 -11.56
N PHE A 138 2.96 21.27 -11.25
CA PHE A 138 3.01 19.86 -11.70
C PHE A 138 1.95 19.54 -12.75
N TYR A 139 0.71 19.98 -12.55
CA TYR A 139 -0.44 19.60 -13.37
C TYR A 139 -0.69 20.52 -14.57
N GLU A 140 0.01 21.63 -14.65
CA GLU A 140 -0.06 22.62 -15.74
C GLU A 140 1.36 23.08 -16.13
N GLY A 141 1.49 23.72 -17.31
CA GLY A 141 2.76 24.28 -17.80
C GLY A 141 3.82 23.23 -18.09
N PRO A 142 5.13 23.60 -17.96
CA PRO A 142 6.24 22.80 -18.51
C PRO A 142 6.33 21.36 -18.01
N THR A 143 5.95 21.08 -16.76
CA THR A 143 5.98 19.70 -16.21
C THR A 143 4.89 18.83 -16.86
N ALA A 144 3.67 19.34 -16.93
CA ALA A 144 2.54 18.66 -17.56
C ALA A 144 2.77 18.48 -19.07
N GLU A 145 3.26 19.51 -19.73
CA GLU A 145 3.58 19.49 -21.17
C GLU A 145 4.63 18.46 -21.52
N ALA A 146 5.73 18.36 -20.71
CA ALA A 146 6.76 17.34 -20.91
C ALA A 146 6.18 15.93 -20.76
N MET A 147 5.37 15.70 -19.73
CA MET A 147 4.70 14.40 -19.49
C MET A 147 3.75 14.06 -20.64
N ALA A 148 2.84 14.96 -21.00
CA ALA A 148 1.86 14.71 -22.06
C ALA A 148 2.52 14.52 -23.44
N LYS A 149 3.62 15.25 -23.71
CA LYS A 149 4.42 15.06 -24.92
C LYS A 149 5.01 13.65 -24.99
N GLN A 150 5.68 13.20 -23.90
CA GLN A 150 6.27 11.87 -23.86
C GLN A 150 5.20 10.78 -23.94
N MET A 151 4.05 10.94 -23.26
CA MET A 151 2.89 10.04 -23.39
C MET A 151 2.49 9.89 -24.86
N LYS A 152 2.35 11.00 -25.59
CA LYS A 152 1.99 10.98 -27.01
C LYS A 152 3.05 10.29 -27.88
N GLU A 153 4.32 10.57 -27.63
CA GLU A 153 5.46 10.05 -28.44
C GLU A 153 5.63 8.53 -28.23
N GLU A 154 5.42 8.03 -27.00
CA GLU A 154 5.64 6.63 -26.64
C GLU A 154 4.33 5.79 -26.60
N GLY A 155 3.18 6.38 -26.96
CA GLY A 155 1.89 5.70 -26.99
C GLY A 155 1.23 5.49 -25.64
N GLY A 156 1.55 6.32 -24.63
CA GLY A 156 0.86 6.41 -23.36
C GLY A 156 -0.50 7.12 -23.47
N LEU A 157 -1.23 7.20 -22.37
CA LEU A 157 -2.63 7.63 -22.38
C LEU A 157 -2.90 8.98 -21.73
N ILE A 158 -2.02 9.44 -20.82
CA ILE A 158 -2.26 10.66 -20.05
C ILE A 158 -2.15 11.89 -20.95
N THR A 159 -3.15 12.76 -20.90
CA THR A 159 -3.20 14.04 -21.59
C THR A 159 -3.10 15.22 -20.63
N LEU A 160 -2.92 16.43 -21.16
CA LEU A 160 -3.00 17.67 -20.36
C LEU A 160 -4.36 17.81 -19.67
N ALA A 161 -5.45 17.32 -20.28
CA ALA A 161 -6.78 17.35 -19.69
C ALA A 161 -6.89 16.42 -18.48
N ASP A 162 -6.29 15.22 -18.54
CA ASP A 162 -6.24 14.29 -17.40
C ASP A 162 -5.48 14.90 -16.23
N LEU A 163 -4.32 15.50 -16.48
CA LEU A 163 -3.50 16.14 -15.46
C LEU A 163 -4.24 17.31 -14.81
N LYS A 164 -4.75 18.27 -15.60
CA LYS A 164 -5.48 19.43 -15.11
C LYS A 164 -6.78 19.06 -14.41
N GLY A 165 -7.43 17.98 -14.84
CA GLY A 165 -8.68 17.47 -14.27
C GLY A 165 -8.53 16.73 -12.96
N TYR A 166 -7.31 16.32 -12.58
CA TYR A 166 -7.10 15.52 -11.37
C TYR A 166 -7.47 16.30 -10.10
N LYS A 167 -8.16 15.62 -9.15
CA LYS A 167 -8.56 16.17 -7.84
C LYS A 167 -8.38 15.11 -6.76
N ALA A 168 -7.70 15.42 -5.68
CA ALA A 168 -7.76 14.65 -4.45
C ALA A 168 -9.17 14.72 -3.83
N LYS A 169 -9.54 13.73 -3.02
CA LYS A 169 -10.89 13.65 -2.44
C LYS A 169 -10.83 13.41 -0.93
N TRP A 170 -11.45 14.28 -0.15
CA TRP A 170 -11.73 14.02 1.25
C TRP A 170 -12.83 12.98 1.37
N ARG A 171 -12.62 11.96 2.20
CA ARG A 171 -13.55 10.85 2.39
C ARG A 171 -13.85 10.64 3.87
N LYS A 172 -14.99 10.03 4.16
CA LYS A 172 -15.27 9.51 5.50
C LYS A 172 -14.42 8.26 5.72
N PRO A 173 -13.60 8.17 6.78
CA PRO A 173 -12.80 7.00 7.05
C PRO A 173 -13.68 5.76 7.37
N ILE A 174 -13.11 4.57 7.25
CA ILE A 174 -13.66 3.36 7.84
C ILE A 174 -13.36 3.40 9.33
N GLU A 175 -14.39 3.25 10.14
CA GLU A 175 -14.29 3.16 11.59
C GLU A 175 -14.79 1.78 12.03
N LEU A 176 -14.05 1.12 12.90
CA LEU A 176 -14.44 -0.14 13.52
C LEU A 176 -13.98 -0.16 14.98
N THR A 177 -14.56 -1.06 15.75
CA THR A 177 -14.09 -1.39 17.09
C THR A 177 -13.52 -2.81 17.07
N TYR A 178 -12.38 -3.03 17.69
CA TYR A 178 -11.79 -4.34 17.86
C TYR A 178 -11.22 -4.45 19.29
N ARG A 179 -11.70 -5.43 20.06
CA ARG A 179 -11.31 -5.65 21.47
C ARG A 179 -11.41 -4.37 22.34
N GLY A 180 -12.40 -3.52 22.07
CA GLY A 180 -12.64 -2.27 22.79
C GLY A 180 -11.82 -1.07 22.30
N HIS A 181 -10.86 -1.25 21.38
CA HIS A 181 -10.12 -0.17 20.75
C HIS A 181 -10.87 0.35 19.52
N LYS A 182 -10.90 1.66 19.33
CA LYS A 182 -11.44 2.27 18.12
C LYS A 182 -10.34 2.37 17.07
N ILE A 183 -10.61 1.87 15.88
CA ILE A 183 -9.68 1.82 14.76
C ILE A 183 -10.24 2.64 13.62
N VAL A 184 -9.41 3.46 13.02
CA VAL A 184 -9.73 4.30 11.87
C VAL A 184 -8.76 4.00 10.75
N SER A 185 -9.28 3.68 9.56
CA SER A 185 -8.44 3.34 8.41
C SER A 185 -9.03 3.87 7.10
N MET A 186 -8.29 3.69 6.01
CA MET A 186 -8.61 4.24 4.71
C MET A 186 -9.85 3.57 4.08
N PRO A 187 -10.82 4.37 3.57
CA PRO A 187 -11.98 3.85 2.86
C PRO A 187 -11.65 3.56 1.38
N PRO A 188 -12.57 2.89 0.65
CA PRO A 188 -12.45 2.74 -0.81
C PRO A 188 -12.24 4.10 -1.53
N PRO A 189 -11.39 4.12 -2.59
CA PRO A 189 -10.88 2.97 -3.34
C PRO A 189 -9.72 2.21 -2.67
N SER A 190 -9.31 2.51 -1.44
CA SER A 190 -8.50 1.55 -0.72
C SER A 190 -9.39 0.47 -0.10
N SER A 191 -9.03 -0.79 -0.31
CA SER A 191 -9.69 -1.92 0.32
C SER A 191 -9.19 -2.18 1.74
N GLY A 192 -8.09 -1.52 2.14
CA GLY A 192 -7.38 -1.82 3.38
C GLY A 192 -8.26 -1.77 4.61
N GLY A 193 -8.91 -0.64 4.86
CA GLY A 193 -9.76 -0.47 6.03
C GLY A 193 -10.96 -1.43 6.05
N VAL A 194 -11.62 -1.66 4.90
CA VAL A 194 -12.76 -2.59 4.82
C VAL A 194 -12.33 -4.03 5.05
N THR A 195 -11.24 -4.46 4.41
CA THR A 195 -10.75 -5.85 4.55
C THR A 195 -10.25 -6.12 5.96
N MET A 196 -9.52 -5.17 6.55
CA MET A 196 -9.09 -5.25 7.94
C MET A 196 -10.29 -5.32 8.90
N ALA A 197 -11.33 -4.52 8.68
CA ALA A 197 -12.55 -4.56 9.48
C ALA A 197 -13.27 -5.91 9.37
N MET A 198 -13.37 -6.49 8.18
CA MET A 198 -13.94 -7.83 7.99
C MET A 198 -13.15 -8.91 8.75
N ILE A 199 -11.80 -8.86 8.69
CA ILE A 199 -10.94 -9.78 9.46
C ILE A 199 -11.21 -9.61 10.96
N ALA A 200 -11.16 -8.37 11.46
CA ALA A 200 -11.39 -8.04 12.85
C ALA A 200 -12.75 -8.56 13.37
N HIS A 201 -13.83 -8.27 12.65
CA HIS A 201 -15.18 -8.69 13.03
C HIS A 201 -15.36 -10.23 13.05
N ILE A 202 -14.70 -10.96 12.15
CA ILE A 202 -14.69 -12.43 12.23
C ILE A 202 -13.94 -12.87 13.49
N LEU A 203 -12.78 -12.29 13.78
CA LEU A 203 -11.92 -12.69 14.90
C LEU A 203 -12.49 -12.28 16.28
N GLU A 204 -13.38 -11.29 16.34
CA GLU A 204 -14.12 -10.96 17.59
C GLU A 204 -14.85 -12.17 18.19
N GLY A 205 -15.24 -13.16 17.38
CA GLY A 205 -15.88 -14.39 17.84
C GLY A 205 -14.96 -15.39 18.54
N TYR A 206 -13.65 -15.16 18.58
CA TYR A 206 -12.67 -16.13 19.08
C TYR A 206 -11.74 -15.50 20.11
N ASP A 207 -11.49 -16.20 21.21
CA ASP A 207 -10.46 -15.82 22.21
C ASP A 207 -9.07 -16.27 21.74
N LEU A 208 -8.42 -15.43 20.92
CA LEU A 208 -7.09 -15.71 20.40
C LEU A 208 -6.04 -15.76 21.51
N LYS A 209 -6.21 -14.92 22.54
CA LYS A 209 -5.27 -14.84 23.66
C LYS A 209 -5.10 -16.18 24.37
N SER A 210 -6.23 -16.85 24.67
CA SER A 210 -6.21 -18.15 25.34
C SER A 210 -5.62 -19.27 24.49
N LYS A 211 -5.66 -19.11 23.15
CA LYS A 211 -5.05 -20.07 22.21
C LYS A 211 -3.53 -19.96 22.12
N GLY A 212 -2.99 -18.81 22.51
CA GLY A 212 -1.56 -18.54 22.53
C GLY A 212 -1.03 -17.85 21.26
N PHE A 213 -0.03 -17.01 21.45
CA PHE A 213 0.62 -16.26 20.39
C PHE A 213 1.20 -17.20 19.32
N GLN A 214 0.79 -17.02 18.07
CA GLN A 214 1.22 -17.80 16.91
C GLN A 214 1.09 -19.33 17.07
N SER A 215 0.20 -19.80 17.95
CA SER A 215 -0.15 -21.21 18.02
C SER A 215 -0.87 -21.66 16.76
N PRO A 216 -0.84 -22.96 16.40
CA PRO A 216 -1.58 -23.47 15.25
C PRO A 216 -3.08 -23.15 15.32
N GLU A 217 -3.65 -23.20 16.53
CA GLU A 217 -5.05 -22.90 16.79
C GLU A 217 -5.40 -21.41 16.55
N ALA A 218 -4.56 -20.49 17.04
CA ALA A 218 -4.77 -19.07 16.80
C ALA A 218 -4.57 -18.73 15.31
N LEU A 219 -3.51 -19.22 14.69
CA LEU A 219 -3.19 -19.00 13.29
C LEU A 219 -4.28 -19.55 12.36
N HIS A 220 -4.88 -20.70 12.69
CA HIS A 220 -5.99 -21.26 11.93
C HIS A 220 -7.15 -20.25 11.80
N TYR A 221 -7.64 -19.66 12.90
CA TYR A 221 -8.71 -18.67 12.83
C TYR A 221 -8.29 -17.40 12.08
N VAL A 222 -7.04 -16.97 12.23
CA VAL A 222 -6.50 -15.82 11.51
C VAL A 222 -6.50 -16.08 9.99
N PHE A 223 -6.04 -17.24 9.54
CA PHE A 223 -6.03 -17.59 8.12
C PHE A 223 -7.44 -17.74 7.54
N GLU A 224 -8.35 -18.34 8.29
CA GLU A 224 -9.74 -18.48 7.89
C GLU A 224 -10.46 -17.12 7.78
N ALA A 225 -10.18 -16.19 8.69
CA ALA A 225 -10.70 -14.82 8.63
C ALA A 225 -10.12 -14.05 7.43
N MET A 226 -8.81 -14.14 7.21
CA MET A 226 -8.14 -13.53 6.05
C MET A 226 -8.72 -14.06 4.73
N ARG A 227 -8.85 -15.38 4.59
CA ARG A 227 -9.40 -16.05 3.41
C ARG A 227 -10.77 -15.50 3.01
N ARG A 228 -11.70 -15.40 3.97
CA ARG A 228 -13.06 -14.92 3.74
C ARG A 228 -13.11 -13.43 3.44
N ALA A 229 -12.35 -12.63 4.16
CA ALA A 229 -12.27 -11.20 3.93
C ALA A 229 -11.71 -10.89 2.53
N TYR A 230 -10.65 -11.58 2.11
CA TYR A 230 -10.10 -11.41 0.77
C TYR A 230 -11.01 -11.91 -0.35
N ALA A 231 -11.76 -13.00 -0.14
CA ALA A 231 -12.76 -13.45 -1.08
C ALA A 231 -13.82 -12.34 -1.34
N ALA A 232 -14.37 -11.77 -0.27
CA ALA A 232 -15.33 -10.67 -0.36
C ALA A 232 -14.71 -9.40 -0.98
N ARG A 233 -13.50 -9.04 -0.56
CA ARG A 233 -12.72 -7.91 -1.11
C ARG A 233 -12.59 -8.01 -2.63
N ASN A 234 -12.10 -9.14 -3.09
CA ASN A 234 -11.78 -9.35 -4.50
C ASN A 234 -13.02 -9.33 -5.40
N ALA A 235 -14.15 -9.81 -4.88
CA ALA A 235 -15.40 -9.85 -5.62
C ALA A 235 -16.19 -8.53 -5.62
N LYS A 236 -16.14 -7.76 -4.52
CA LYS A 236 -17.13 -6.71 -4.25
C LYS A 236 -16.56 -5.29 -4.16
N LEU A 237 -15.24 -5.10 -3.99
CA LEU A 237 -14.67 -3.77 -3.77
C LEU A 237 -14.09 -3.14 -5.05
N GLY A 238 -14.21 -1.81 -5.13
CA GLY A 238 -13.74 -0.99 -6.23
C GLY A 238 -13.83 0.51 -5.89
N ASP A 239 -13.84 1.37 -6.90
CA ASP A 239 -14.04 2.82 -6.71
C ASP A 239 -15.51 3.14 -6.41
N PRO A 240 -15.83 3.77 -5.26
CA PRO A 240 -17.21 4.10 -4.88
C PRO A 240 -17.92 5.09 -5.81
N ALA A 241 -17.18 5.78 -6.68
CA ALA A 241 -17.78 6.65 -7.70
C ALA A 241 -18.33 5.86 -8.91
N PHE A 242 -17.93 4.59 -9.06
CA PHE A 242 -18.28 3.74 -10.21
C PHE A 242 -19.02 2.47 -9.80
N VAL A 243 -18.86 2.02 -8.56
CA VAL A 243 -19.42 0.74 -8.10
C VAL A 243 -20.14 0.91 -6.78
N LYS A 244 -21.38 0.43 -6.71
CA LYS A 244 -22.11 0.33 -5.46
C LYS A 244 -21.63 -0.91 -4.68
N MET A 245 -20.88 -0.66 -3.63
CA MET A 245 -20.37 -1.71 -2.74
C MET A 245 -21.31 -1.94 -1.55
N PRO A 246 -21.55 -3.17 -1.14
CA PRO A 246 -22.42 -3.48 0.00
C PRO A 246 -21.67 -3.34 1.34
N LEU A 247 -21.11 -2.14 1.61
CA LEU A 247 -20.26 -1.93 2.79
C LEU A 247 -21.00 -2.16 4.12
N ASP A 248 -22.25 -1.72 4.22
CA ASP A 248 -23.06 -1.93 5.42
C ASP A 248 -23.29 -3.42 5.71
N GLU A 249 -23.44 -4.25 4.66
CA GLU A 249 -23.52 -5.70 4.79
C GLU A 249 -22.17 -6.29 5.24
N LEU A 250 -21.09 -5.98 4.52
CA LEU A 250 -19.75 -6.55 4.75
C LEU A 250 -19.17 -6.20 6.13
N LEU A 251 -19.54 -5.04 6.65
CA LEU A 251 -19.09 -4.55 7.96
C LEU A 251 -20.08 -4.86 9.10
N SER A 252 -21.13 -5.64 8.84
CA SER A 252 -22.13 -5.98 9.85
C SER A 252 -21.71 -7.20 10.68
N ASP A 253 -22.15 -7.22 11.94
CA ASP A 253 -22.04 -8.40 12.82
C ASP A 253 -22.72 -9.63 12.20
N LYS A 254 -23.83 -9.43 11.46
CA LYS A 254 -24.54 -10.51 10.78
C LYS A 254 -23.65 -11.20 9.76
N TRP A 255 -22.92 -10.43 8.95
CA TRP A 255 -21.98 -11.00 7.98
C TRP A 255 -20.84 -11.74 8.70
N ALA A 256 -20.23 -11.13 9.72
CA ALA A 256 -19.18 -11.76 10.50
C ALA A 256 -19.61 -13.10 11.11
N LYS A 257 -20.77 -13.14 11.78
CA LYS A 257 -21.34 -14.37 12.36
C LYS A 257 -21.62 -15.44 11.30
N ALA A 258 -22.09 -15.04 10.12
CA ALA A 258 -22.29 -15.97 9.02
C ALA A 258 -20.97 -16.58 8.54
N GLN A 259 -19.87 -15.81 8.52
CA GLN A 259 -18.55 -16.35 8.20
C GLN A 259 -18.05 -17.27 9.32
N GLN A 260 -18.14 -16.86 10.57
CA GLN A 260 -17.75 -17.65 11.75
C GLN A 260 -18.42 -19.03 11.74
N ALA A 261 -19.72 -19.11 11.43
CA ALA A 261 -20.47 -20.34 11.40
C ALA A 261 -19.97 -21.37 10.35
N THR A 262 -19.15 -20.92 9.38
CA THR A 262 -18.56 -21.80 8.34
C THR A 262 -17.15 -22.25 8.66
N ILE A 263 -16.51 -21.72 9.72
CA ILE A 263 -15.15 -22.07 10.12
C ILE A 263 -15.22 -23.34 10.97
N LYS A 264 -14.50 -24.37 10.55
CA LYS A 264 -14.33 -25.62 11.31
C LYS A 264 -13.10 -25.49 12.22
N GLU A 265 -13.14 -26.03 13.42
CA GLU A 265 -12.06 -25.86 14.40
C GLU A 265 -10.75 -26.57 14.03
N ASP A 266 -10.84 -27.65 13.27
CA ASP A 266 -9.74 -28.60 13.03
C ASP A 266 -9.38 -28.76 11.55
N LYS A 267 -10.04 -28.00 10.65
CA LYS A 267 -9.85 -28.16 9.21
C LYS A 267 -9.91 -26.83 8.46
N ALA A 268 -8.92 -26.60 7.61
CA ALA A 268 -8.91 -25.48 6.68
C ALA A 268 -10.08 -25.60 5.69
N THR A 269 -10.72 -24.46 5.40
CA THR A 269 -11.74 -24.37 4.34
C THR A 269 -11.03 -24.19 3.00
N PRO A 270 -11.22 -25.08 2.02
CA PRO A 270 -10.68 -24.86 0.66
C PRO A 270 -11.22 -23.56 0.07
N SER A 271 -10.36 -22.79 -0.60
CA SER A 271 -10.78 -21.53 -1.25
C SER A 271 -11.85 -21.75 -2.33
N SER A 272 -11.90 -22.93 -2.93
CA SER A 272 -12.95 -23.33 -3.89
C SER A 272 -14.37 -23.40 -3.27
N GLU A 273 -14.47 -23.61 -1.97
CA GLU A 273 -15.75 -23.60 -1.23
C GLU A 273 -16.21 -22.19 -0.90
N ILE A 274 -15.31 -21.19 -1.02
CA ILE A 274 -15.56 -19.78 -0.79
C ILE A 274 -15.45 -19.08 -2.15
N ALA A 275 -16.54 -18.96 -2.88
CA ALA A 275 -16.60 -18.58 -4.31
C ALA A 275 -15.62 -17.49 -4.77
N THR A 276 -14.85 -17.76 -5.82
CA THR A 276 -14.31 -16.97 -6.97
C THR A 276 -12.93 -17.42 -7.49
N GLY A 277 -12.70 -17.45 -8.75
CA GLY A 277 -11.64 -17.58 -9.78
C GLY A 277 -10.12 -17.80 -9.48
N PRO A 278 -9.31 -18.25 -10.46
CA PRO A 278 -7.91 -18.76 -10.26
C PRO A 278 -6.82 -17.67 -10.23
N ALA A 279 -5.61 -18.00 -9.69
CA ALA A 279 -4.56 -17.08 -9.28
C ALA A 279 -3.12 -17.45 -9.68
N SER A 280 -2.22 -16.42 -9.74
CA SER A 280 -0.77 -16.50 -9.39
C SER A 280 -0.06 -15.13 -9.47
N GLY A 281 0.97 -14.85 -8.65
CA GLY A 281 1.90 -13.73 -8.78
C GLY A 281 2.26 -12.97 -7.48
N THR A 282 3.44 -12.30 -7.45
CA THR A 282 4.00 -11.68 -6.23
C THR A 282 4.92 -10.49 -6.49
N GLY A 283 4.92 -9.48 -5.59
CA GLY A 283 5.93 -8.43 -5.45
C GLY A 283 5.40 -7.19 -4.71
N PRO A 284 6.10 -6.69 -3.66
CA PRO A 284 5.67 -5.51 -2.92
C PRO A 284 6.46 -4.26 -3.31
N HIS A 285 5.80 -3.05 -3.39
CA HIS A 285 6.56 -1.78 -3.33
C HIS A 285 5.65 -0.57 -3.17
N THR A 286 5.71 0.00 -1.97
CA THR A 286 4.96 1.15 -1.49
C THR A 286 5.83 1.82 -0.44
N THR A 287 5.49 3.00 0.02
CA THR A 287 6.14 3.66 1.17
C THR A 287 5.09 4.07 2.17
N HIS A 288 5.39 3.87 3.45
CA HIS A 288 4.56 4.33 4.55
C HIS A 288 5.37 5.15 5.53
N PHE A 289 4.74 6.17 6.11
CA PHE A 289 5.27 6.88 7.27
C PHE A 289 4.15 7.30 8.21
N SER A 290 4.44 7.21 9.49
CA SER A 290 3.62 7.64 10.60
C SER A 290 4.25 8.84 11.28
N VAL A 291 3.42 9.79 11.72
CA VAL A 291 3.86 10.96 12.46
C VAL A 291 2.90 11.21 13.60
N VAL A 292 3.44 11.56 14.77
CA VAL A 292 2.66 12.06 15.90
C VAL A 292 3.37 13.26 16.48
N ASP A 293 2.61 14.29 16.87
CA ASP A 293 3.15 15.46 17.52
C ASP A 293 2.95 15.44 19.06
N ALA A 294 3.48 16.42 19.73
CA ALA A 294 3.37 16.55 21.18
C ALA A 294 1.94 16.72 21.69
N SER A 295 1.01 17.18 20.84
CA SER A 295 -0.43 17.31 21.17
C SER A 295 -1.16 15.97 21.03
N GLY A 296 -0.55 14.96 20.41
CA GLY A 296 -1.16 13.70 20.05
C GLY A 296 -1.91 13.73 18.71
N ASP A 297 -1.75 14.78 17.92
CA ASP A 297 -2.24 14.81 16.55
C ASP A 297 -1.39 13.83 15.69
N ALA A 298 -2.07 12.96 14.96
CA ALA A 298 -1.44 11.83 14.27
C ALA A 298 -1.74 11.80 12.78
N VAL A 299 -0.76 11.38 12.01
CA VAL A 299 -0.87 11.13 10.56
C VAL A 299 -0.33 9.73 10.25
N ALA A 300 -1.12 8.93 9.57
CA ALA A 300 -0.69 7.70 8.90
C ALA A 300 -0.80 7.94 7.39
N LEU A 301 0.31 7.88 6.66
CA LEU A 301 0.33 8.17 5.23
C LEU A 301 1.03 7.05 4.46
N THR A 302 0.29 6.46 3.52
CA THR A 302 0.83 5.50 2.57
C THR A 302 0.76 6.08 1.18
N THR A 303 1.88 6.06 0.44
CA THR A 303 1.99 6.54 -0.94
C THR A 303 2.79 5.55 -1.77
N THR A 304 2.54 5.52 -3.09
CA THR A 304 3.12 4.50 -3.95
C THR A 304 3.26 4.99 -5.38
N ILE A 305 4.12 4.35 -6.14
CA ILE A 305 4.12 4.31 -7.60
C ILE A 305 3.88 2.87 -8.09
N ASN A 306 3.29 2.04 -7.23
CA ASN A 306 2.95 0.63 -7.33
C ASN A 306 4.20 -0.28 -7.20
N TRP A 307 4.94 -0.57 -8.24
CA TRP A 307 6.13 -1.45 -8.17
C TRP A 307 7.42 -0.66 -7.94
N TRP A 308 8.54 -1.36 -7.62
CA TRP A 308 9.87 -0.75 -7.62
C TRP A 308 10.11 -0.02 -8.95
N TYR A 309 10.38 1.28 -8.86
CA TYR A 309 10.55 2.17 -10.01
C TYR A 309 9.31 2.32 -10.91
N GLY A 310 8.13 1.94 -10.43
CA GLY A 310 6.86 2.09 -11.14
C GLY A 310 6.85 1.42 -12.50
N SER A 311 6.50 2.19 -13.53
CA SER A 311 6.53 1.77 -14.94
C SER A 311 7.96 1.57 -15.49
N GLY A 312 8.99 2.01 -14.77
CA GLY A 312 10.38 2.09 -15.24
C GLY A 312 10.68 3.33 -16.08
N VAL A 313 9.67 4.14 -16.39
CA VAL A 313 9.79 5.33 -17.25
C VAL A 313 10.06 6.58 -16.43
N THR A 314 11.16 7.26 -16.70
CA THR A 314 11.45 8.61 -16.20
C THR A 314 10.96 9.66 -17.20
N VAL A 315 10.28 10.70 -16.71
CA VAL A 315 9.85 11.82 -17.57
C VAL A 315 11.06 12.65 -18.00
N LYS A 316 11.27 12.72 -19.31
CA LYS A 316 12.39 13.45 -19.93
C LYS A 316 12.34 14.94 -19.57
N GLY A 317 13.45 15.49 -19.07
CA GLY A 317 13.54 16.89 -18.63
C GLY A 317 12.83 17.18 -17.31
N CYS A 318 12.33 16.14 -16.61
CA CYS A 318 11.67 16.27 -15.32
C CYS A 318 12.28 15.36 -14.24
N GLY A 319 13.00 14.30 -14.61
CA GLY A 319 13.79 13.48 -13.69
C GLY A 319 12.99 12.64 -12.68
N PHE A 320 11.66 12.55 -12.75
CA PHE A 320 10.85 11.70 -11.87
C PHE A 320 10.29 10.48 -12.61
N LEU A 321 10.16 9.39 -11.88
CA LEU A 321 9.58 8.14 -12.36
C LEU A 321 8.07 8.20 -12.39
N LEU A 322 7.47 7.57 -13.39
CA LEU A 322 6.03 7.36 -13.52
C LEU A 322 5.61 6.06 -12.82
N ASN A 323 4.41 6.09 -12.22
CA ASN A 323 3.80 4.92 -11.61
C ASN A 323 3.42 3.85 -12.67
N ASN A 324 3.09 2.63 -12.20
CA ASN A 324 2.43 1.61 -13.00
C ASN A 324 1.13 1.14 -12.33
N GLU A 325 0.35 2.09 -11.83
CA GLU A 325 -0.83 1.85 -11.02
C GLU A 325 -2.00 1.21 -11.80
N MET A 326 -1.97 1.26 -13.13
CA MET A 326 -3.00 0.59 -13.94
C MET A 326 -3.01 -0.94 -13.75
N ASP A 327 -1.90 -1.55 -13.28
CA ASP A 327 -1.83 -2.98 -12.91
C ASP A 327 -2.76 -3.33 -11.73
N ASP A 328 -3.10 -2.37 -10.88
CA ASP A 328 -3.98 -2.61 -9.74
C ASP A 328 -5.47 -2.76 -10.13
N PHE A 329 -5.84 -2.42 -11.35
CA PHE A 329 -7.12 -2.83 -11.90
C PHE A 329 -7.19 -4.35 -12.15
N ALA A 330 -8.41 -4.88 -12.23
CA ALA A 330 -8.67 -6.16 -12.86
C ALA A 330 -8.51 -5.98 -14.38
N ALA A 331 -7.27 -6.03 -14.87
CA ALA A 331 -6.96 -5.87 -16.29
C ALA A 331 -7.71 -6.87 -17.18
N VAL A 332 -7.90 -8.08 -16.68
CA VAL A 332 -8.80 -9.12 -17.16
C VAL A 332 -9.51 -9.69 -15.95
N PRO A 333 -10.78 -9.33 -15.68
CA PRO A 333 -11.53 -9.84 -14.53
C PRO A 333 -11.52 -11.37 -14.46
N GLY A 334 -11.28 -11.90 -13.26
CA GLY A 334 -11.11 -13.34 -13.04
C GLY A 334 -9.70 -13.87 -13.28
N THR A 335 -8.74 -13.02 -13.70
CA THR A 335 -7.32 -13.38 -13.78
C THR A 335 -6.49 -12.60 -12.78
N ALA A 336 -5.31 -13.15 -12.43
CA ALA A 336 -4.43 -12.53 -11.47
C ALA A 336 -3.71 -11.29 -12.04
N ASN A 337 -3.67 -10.21 -11.25
CA ASN A 337 -2.80 -9.06 -11.53
C ASN A 337 -1.34 -9.35 -11.16
N GLY A 338 -0.46 -8.35 -11.18
CA GLY A 338 0.94 -8.49 -10.81
C GLY A 338 1.20 -8.94 -9.37
N PHE A 339 0.22 -8.75 -8.46
CA PHE A 339 0.27 -9.19 -7.07
C PHE A 339 -0.41 -10.54 -6.81
N GLY A 340 -0.89 -11.21 -7.85
CA GLY A 340 -1.64 -12.46 -7.70
C GLY A 340 -3.08 -12.28 -7.22
N LEU A 341 -3.57 -11.06 -7.11
CA LEU A 341 -4.96 -10.80 -6.75
C LEU A 341 -5.88 -11.10 -7.94
N VAL A 342 -6.83 -11.99 -7.72
CA VAL A 342 -7.89 -12.30 -8.69
C VAL A 342 -9.11 -11.46 -8.35
N GLN A 343 -9.31 -10.39 -9.10
CA GLN A 343 -10.35 -9.41 -8.86
C GLN A 343 -11.47 -9.51 -9.88
N GLY A 344 -12.69 -9.13 -9.46
CA GLY A 344 -13.88 -9.15 -10.30
C GLY A 344 -14.13 -7.85 -11.07
N GLU A 345 -15.26 -7.77 -11.75
CA GLU A 345 -15.73 -6.62 -12.54
C GLU A 345 -15.81 -5.31 -11.74
N ALA A 346 -16.02 -5.39 -10.43
CA ALA A 346 -16.03 -4.20 -9.57
C ALA A 346 -14.77 -3.35 -9.71
N ASN A 347 -13.61 -3.97 -10.00
CA ASN A 347 -12.34 -3.29 -10.23
C ASN A 347 -11.89 -3.31 -11.71
N ALA A 348 -12.79 -3.54 -12.68
CA ALA A 348 -12.46 -3.41 -14.10
C ALA A 348 -12.14 -1.96 -14.47
N ILE A 349 -11.31 -1.78 -15.51
CA ILE A 349 -10.87 -0.46 -16.00
C ILE A 349 -12.04 0.33 -16.56
N GLN A 350 -12.14 1.61 -16.16
CA GLN A 350 -13.04 2.59 -16.78
C GLN A 350 -12.34 3.97 -16.76
N PRO A 351 -12.59 4.83 -17.79
CA PRO A 351 -12.03 6.20 -17.81
C PRO A 351 -12.33 6.98 -16.53
N GLY A 352 -11.32 7.61 -15.94
CA GLY A 352 -11.46 8.42 -14.72
C GLY A 352 -11.64 7.63 -13.41
N LYS A 353 -11.78 6.31 -13.47
CA LYS A 353 -11.92 5.43 -12.31
C LYS A 353 -10.59 5.29 -11.57
N ARG A 354 -10.66 5.16 -10.24
CA ARG A 354 -9.52 4.83 -9.40
C ARG A 354 -9.41 3.31 -9.23
N MET A 355 -8.22 2.78 -9.41
CA MET A 355 -7.94 1.37 -9.17
C MET A 355 -7.97 1.04 -7.68
N LEU A 356 -8.44 -0.16 -7.35
CA LEU A 356 -8.51 -0.65 -5.98
C LEU A 356 -7.11 -0.75 -5.37
N SER A 357 -6.91 -0.14 -4.21
CA SER A 357 -5.65 -0.19 -3.46
C SER A 357 -5.72 -1.18 -2.29
N SER A 358 -4.56 -1.63 -1.81
CA SER A 358 -4.39 -2.37 -0.55
C SER A 358 -3.70 -1.54 0.54
N MET A 359 -3.42 -0.27 0.32
CA MET A 359 -2.81 0.62 1.31
C MET A 359 -3.71 0.76 2.54
N THR A 360 -3.15 0.55 3.73
CA THR A 360 -3.90 0.45 4.99
C THR A 360 -3.32 1.40 6.06
N PRO A 361 -3.21 2.72 5.78
CA PRO A 361 -2.84 3.65 6.84
C PRO A 361 -3.91 3.62 7.93
N THR A 362 -3.50 3.39 9.17
CA THR A 362 -4.40 3.09 10.28
C THR A 362 -3.99 3.84 11.55
N ILE A 363 -4.97 4.40 12.25
CA ILE A 363 -4.81 5.00 13.57
C ILE A 363 -5.71 4.27 14.55
N VAL A 364 -5.15 3.84 15.67
CA VAL A 364 -5.84 3.16 16.76
C VAL A 364 -5.93 4.10 17.95
N THR A 365 -7.11 4.16 18.55
CA THR A 365 -7.34 4.94 19.77
C THR A 365 -7.93 4.06 20.87
N SER A 366 -7.58 4.39 22.11
CA SER A 366 -8.24 3.85 23.29
C SER A 366 -9.73 4.25 23.35
N ALA A 367 -10.46 3.65 24.28
CA ALA A 367 -11.87 3.93 24.51
C ALA A 367 -12.12 5.42 24.88
N ASP A 368 -11.15 6.08 25.54
CA ASP A 368 -11.21 7.51 25.88
C ASP A 368 -10.80 8.43 24.70
N GLY A 369 -10.45 7.85 23.54
CA GLY A 369 -10.17 8.55 22.29
C GLY A 369 -8.73 9.05 22.14
N LYS A 370 -7.80 8.61 22.99
CA LYS A 370 -6.38 8.91 22.83
C LYS A 370 -5.74 8.01 21.79
N VAL A 371 -4.88 8.55 20.96
CA VAL A 371 -4.10 7.76 20.00
C VAL A 371 -3.15 6.82 20.74
N GLU A 372 -3.16 5.54 20.35
CA GLU A 372 -2.33 4.48 20.94
C GLU A 372 -1.36 3.87 19.93
N LEU A 373 -1.82 3.68 18.67
CA LEU A 373 -1.01 3.12 17.60
C LEU A 373 -1.24 3.86 16.29
N ILE A 374 -0.19 4.00 15.51
CA ILE A 374 -0.22 4.53 14.15
C ILE A 374 0.52 3.53 13.29
N LEU A 375 -0.20 2.91 12.36
CA LEU A 375 0.22 1.75 11.60
C LEU A 375 0.04 1.98 10.11
N GLY A 376 0.78 1.23 9.33
CA GLY A 376 0.64 1.12 7.88
C GLY A 376 1.91 0.56 7.28
N GLY A 377 1.87 0.24 5.99
CA GLY A 377 3.02 -0.44 5.41
C GLY A 377 3.08 -0.39 3.89
N ALA A 378 4.14 -1.00 3.39
CA ALA A 378 4.42 -1.27 2.00
C ALA A 378 4.46 -2.78 1.76
N GLY A 379 3.85 -3.28 0.67
CA GLY A 379 3.83 -4.74 0.45
C GLY A 379 2.71 -5.24 -0.46
N GLY A 380 2.04 -4.35 -1.20
CA GLY A 380 0.88 -4.74 -2.00
C GLY A 380 -0.22 -5.34 -1.12
N PRO A 381 -0.81 -6.50 -1.47
CA PRO A 381 -1.88 -7.10 -0.67
C PRO A 381 -1.45 -7.50 0.74
N THR A 382 -0.16 -7.79 0.97
CA THR A 382 0.34 -8.16 2.31
C THR A 382 0.30 -7.00 3.31
N ILE A 383 0.13 -5.75 2.85
CA ILE A 383 -0.02 -4.58 3.73
C ILE A 383 -1.19 -4.79 4.70
N ILE A 384 -2.35 -5.20 4.19
CA ILE A 384 -3.58 -5.34 5.01
C ILE A 384 -3.36 -6.35 6.13
N THR A 385 -2.78 -7.50 5.79
CA THR A 385 -2.56 -8.58 6.76
C THR A 385 -1.45 -8.28 7.74
N SER A 386 -0.40 -7.56 7.32
CA SER A 386 0.69 -7.16 8.20
C SER A 386 0.24 -6.11 9.22
N VAL A 387 -0.45 -5.06 8.76
CA VAL A 387 -1.01 -4.02 9.64
C VAL A 387 -2.00 -4.63 10.63
N PHE A 388 -2.86 -5.56 10.18
CA PHE A 388 -3.78 -6.25 11.08
C PHE A 388 -3.05 -7.12 12.11
N GLN A 389 -2.00 -7.84 11.71
CA GLN A 389 -1.23 -8.67 12.64
C GLN A 389 -0.49 -7.82 13.69
N GLU A 390 0.06 -6.67 13.32
CA GLU A 390 0.66 -5.74 14.28
C GLU A 390 -0.37 -5.23 15.30
N LEU A 391 -1.56 -4.83 14.82
CA LEU A 391 -2.68 -4.49 15.69
C LEU A 391 -3.03 -5.64 16.64
N MET A 392 -3.23 -6.84 16.10
CA MET A 392 -3.58 -8.06 16.85
C MET A 392 -2.48 -8.41 17.88
N ASN A 393 -1.21 -8.31 17.48
CA ASN A 393 -0.08 -8.60 18.37
C ASN A 393 -0.07 -7.71 19.61
N VAL A 394 -0.41 -6.44 19.45
CA VAL A 394 -0.52 -5.50 20.58
C VAL A 394 -1.80 -5.76 21.37
N VAL A 395 -2.94 -5.84 20.70
CA VAL A 395 -4.27 -5.80 21.35
C VAL A 395 -4.68 -7.15 21.94
N ASP A 396 -4.51 -8.26 21.19
CA ASP A 396 -4.85 -9.60 21.69
C ASP A 396 -3.75 -10.20 22.58
N PHE A 397 -2.49 -10.03 22.19
CA PHE A 397 -1.37 -10.73 22.85
C PHE A 397 -0.55 -9.83 23.77
N GLY A 398 -0.80 -8.52 23.78
CA GLY A 398 -0.13 -7.57 24.70
C GLY A 398 1.36 -7.40 24.44
N LEU A 399 1.80 -7.58 23.19
CA LEU A 399 3.19 -7.32 22.82
C LEU A 399 3.47 -5.81 22.81
N ASP A 400 4.68 -5.42 23.19
CA ASP A 400 5.17 -4.07 22.90
C ASP A 400 5.28 -3.83 21.40
N VAL A 401 5.33 -2.56 21.00
CA VAL A 401 5.33 -2.17 19.57
C VAL A 401 6.53 -2.75 18.83
N GLY A 402 7.70 -2.79 19.47
CA GLY A 402 8.91 -3.35 18.89
C GLY A 402 8.77 -4.83 18.55
N LYS A 403 8.24 -5.62 19.51
CA LYS A 403 7.95 -7.04 19.28
C LYS A 403 6.83 -7.24 18.28
N ALA A 404 5.79 -6.41 18.30
CA ALA A 404 4.66 -6.51 17.37
C ALA A 404 5.10 -6.32 15.91
N VAL A 405 5.96 -5.33 15.63
CA VAL A 405 6.53 -5.06 14.31
C VAL A 405 7.51 -6.16 13.88
N SER A 406 8.34 -6.66 14.81
CA SER A 406 9.38 -7.65 14.53
C SER A 406 8.85 -9.08 14.41
N ALA A 407 7.64 -9.35 14.90
CA ALA A 407 7.04 -10.69 14.87
C ALA A 407 6.90 -11.20 13.42
N PRO A 408 7.14 -12.50 13.19
CA PRO A 408 6.94 -13.12 11.88
C PRO A 408 5.51 -12.91 11.37
N ARG A 409 5.41 -12.65 10.07
CA ARG A 409 4.14 -12.35 9.40
C ARG A 409 3.65 -13.48 8.52
N PHE A 410 2.34 -13.50 8.35
CA PHE A 410 1.61 -14.48 7.55
C PHE A 410 0.66 -13.75 6.61
N HIS A 411 0.36 -14.39 5.48
CA HIS A 411 -0.57 -13.82 4.51
C HIS A 411 -1.41 -14.90 3.83
N MET A 412 -2.73 -14.65 3.80
CA MET A 412 -3.69 -15.46 3.06
C MET A 412 -4.65 -14.54 2.33
N GLN A 413 -4.63 -14.56 0.98
CA GLN A 413 -5.43 -13.66 0.14
C GLN A 413 -6.55 -14.37 -0.64
N HIS A 414 -7.04 -15.51 -0.13
CA HIS A 414 -8.03 -16.39 -0.74
C HIS A 414 -7.43 -17.19 -1.91
N LEU A 415 -6.99 -16.55 -2.96
CA LEU A 415 -6.33 -17.17 -4.10
C LEU A 415 -4.97 -16.49 -4.39
N PRO A 416 -3.92 -17.29 -4.66
CA PRO A 416 -3.86 -18.78 -4.61
C PRO A 416 -4.27 -19.32 -3.24
N ASP A 417 -4.75 -20.58 -3.19
CA ASP A 417 -5.11 -21.25 -1.94
C ASP A 417 -3.87 -21.71 -1.19
N GLU A 418 -3.09 -20.75 -0.73
CA GLU A 418 -1.85 -20.96 0.01
C GLU A 418 -1.71 -19.90 1.12
N VAL A 419 -1.12 -20.28 2.23
CA VAL A 419 -0.66 -19.34 3.27
C VAL A 419 0.82 -19.08 3.02
N ILE A 420 1.15 -17.81 2.83
CA ILE A 420 2.54 -17.36 2.74
C ILE A 420 2.99 -16.97 4.14
N TYR A 421 4.18 -17.40 4.55
CA TYR A 421 4.77 -17.05 5.84
C TYR A 421 6.24 -16.66 5.69
N GLU A 422 6.72 -15.83 6.61
CA GLU A 422 8.12 -15.39 6.61
C GLU A 422 9.06 -16.52 7.06
N GLU A 423 10.28 -16.48 6.57
CA GLU A 423 11.36 -17.40 6.95
C GLU A 423 11.45 -17.49 8.48
N SER A 424 11.54 -18.71 8.99
CA SER A 424 11.52 -19.00 10.44
C SER A 424 10.24 -18.58 11.18
N GLY A 425 9.18 -18.17 10.47
CA GLY A 425 7.91 -17.74 11.08
C GLY A 425 7.06 -18.87 11.64
N LEU A 426 7.31 -20.10 11.23
CA LEU A 426 6.63 -21.29 11.78
C LEU A 426 7.63 -22.28 12.35
N VAL A 427 7.49 -22.59 13.64
CA VAL A 427 8.23 -23.71 14.22
C VAL A 427 7.72 -25.03 13.63
N PRO A 428 8.57 -26.09 13.49
CA PRO A 428 8.20 -27.32 12.81
C PRO A 428 6.90 -27.97 13.29
N ALA A 429 6.65 -27.96 14.60
CA ALA A 429 5.43 -28.53 15.20
C ALA A 429 4.16 -27.77 14.77
N THR A 430 4.20 -26.43 14.73
CA THR A 430 3.10 -25.59 14.26
C THR A 430 2.85 -25.84 12.78
N ARG A 431 3.91 -25.89 11.97
CA ARG A 431 3.82 -26.17 10.54
C ARG A 431 3.14 -27.52 10.29
N THR A 432 3.64 -28.60 10.90
CA THR A 432 3.05 -29.95 10.74
C THR A 432 1.57 -29.97 11.10
N LYS A 433 1.18 -29.29 12.16
CA LYS A 433 -0.23 -29.24 12.58
C LYS A 433 -1.12 -28.47 11.61
N LEU A 434 -0.66 -27.33 11.09
CA LEU A 434 -1.38 -26.58 10.07
C LEU A 434 -1.49 -27.36 8.74
N GLU A 435 -0.42 -28.05 8.31
CA GLU A 435 -0.46 -28.94 7.15
C GLU A 435 -1.47 -30.08 7.34
N ALA A 436 -1.53 -30.66 8.53
CA ALA A 436 -2.53 -31.68 8.87
C ALA A 436 -3.97 -31.15 8.85
N MET A 437 -4.17 -29.85 9.15
CA MET A 437 -5.48 -29.18 9.00
C MET A 437 -5.85 -28.93 7.53
N GLY A 438 -4.91 -29.12 6.59
CA GLY A 438 -5.13 -28.97 5.15
C GLY A 438 -4.63 -27.65 4.56
N TYR A 439 -3.82 -26.89 5.26
CA TYR A 439 -3.18 -25.69 4.70
C TYR A 439 -2.01 -26.04 3.77
N THR A 440 -1.96 -25.39 2.63
CA THR A 440 -0.74 -25.29 1.82
C THR A 440 0.11 -24.14 2.31
N LEU A 441 1.29 -24.42 2.84
CA LEU A 441 2.19 -23.43 3.44
C LEU A 441 3.38 -23.14 2.53
N LYS A 442 3.67 -21.83 2.31
CA LYS A 442 4.74 -21.39 1.42
C LYS A 442 5.62 -20.35 2.12
N GLU A 443 6.88 -20.72 2.32
CA GLU A 443 7.86 -19.83 2.91
C GLU A 443 8.33 -18.74 1.94
N ARG A 444 8.54 -17.55 2.45
CA ARG A 444 9.13 -16.39 1.75
C ARG A 444 10.07 -15.61 2.67
N GLY A 445 10.94 -14.77 2.06
CA GLY A 445 11.88 -13.92 2.80
C GLY A 445 11.18 -12.96 3.75
N HIS A 446 10.44 -11.97 3.24
CA HIS A 446 9.59 -11.12 4.07
C HIS A 446 8.32 -10.70 3.32
N LEU A 447 7.30 -10.23 4.05
CA LEU A 447 5.99 -10.01 3.47
C LEU A 447 5.63 -8.53 3.26
N ALA A 448 6.04 -7.65 4.12
CA ALA A 448 5.75 -6.22 4.03
C ALA A 448 6.80 -5.41 4.82
N ASP A 449 6.92 -4.13 4.47
CA ASP A 449 7.61 -3.14 5.30
C ASP A 449 6.54 -2.36 6.07
N SER A 450 6.45 -2.53 7.38
CA SER A 450 5.37 -1.97 8.20
C SER A 450 5.92 -1.33 9.47
N PRO A 451 6.46 -0.11 9.38
CA PRO A 451 6.90 0.65 10.54
C PRO A 451 5.70 1.16 11.35
N ALA A 452 5.86 1.26 12.66
CA ALA A 452 4.80 1.68 13.56
C ALA A 452 5.25 2.76 14.54
N ILE A 453 4.28 3.53 15.04
CA ILE A 453 4.43 4.32 16.26
C ILE A 453 3.39 3.81 17.26
N GLY A 454 3.81 3.52 18.48
CA GLY A 454 2.91 3.13 19.54
C GLY A 454 3.17 3.90 20.83
N ARG A 455 2.20 3.88 21.71
CA ARG A 455 2.29 4.49 23.02
C ARG A 455 2.61 3.44 24.07
N GLU A 456 3.73 3.63 24.77
CA GLU A 456 4.14 2.79 25.90
C GLU A 456 4.16 3.65 27.18
N GLY A 457 3.12 3.49 28.00
CA GLY A 457 2.89 4.36 29.14
C GLY A 457 2.63 5.82 28.71
N ALA A 458 3.51 6.73 29.12
CA ALA A 458 3.43 8.15 28.75
C ALA A 458 4.21 8.49 27.48
N GLU A 459 5.05 7.61 26.98
CA GLU A 459 5.99 7.88 25.89
C GLU A 459 5.49 7.37 24.54
N TRP A 460 5.98 7.98 23.48
CA TRP A 460 5.84 7.50 22.13
C TRP A 460 7.07 6.69 21.73
N VAL A 461 6.84 5.49 21.21
CA VAL A 461 7.89 4.59 20.71
C VAL A 461 7.70 4.44 19.20
N GLY A 462 8.67 4.92 18.43
CA GLY A 462 8.73 4.72 16.98
C GLY A 462 9.60 3.50 16.66
N VAL A 463 9.08 2.59 15.85
CA VAL A 463 9.77 1.38 15.42
C VAL A 463 9.92 1.38 13.90
N ALA A 464 11.17 1.42 13.43
CA ALA A 464 11.48 1.21 12.03
C ALA A 464 11.29 -0.26 11.65
N GLU A 465 10.97 -0.52 10.39
CA GLU A 465 10.85 -1.89 9.88
C GLU A 465 12.22 -2.60 9.89
N PRO A 466 12.40 -3.65 10.70
CA PRO A 466 13.71 -4.32 10.82
C PRO A 466 14.12 -5.13 9.59
N ARG A 467 13.16 -5.47 8.72
CA ARG A 467 13.40 -6.25 7.48
C ARG A 467 13.92 -5.40 6.36
N ARG A 468 13.84 -4.07 6.50
CA ARG A 468 14.24 -3.11 5.44
C ARG A 468 15.49 -2.35 5.83
N VAL A 469 16.50 -2.38 4.98
CA VAL A 469 17.66 -1.50 5.09
C VAL A 469 17.24 -0.05 4.80
N GLY A 470 17.62 0.89 5.68
CA GLY A 470 17.32 2.32 5.53
C GLY A 470 15.98 2.78 6.12
N GLY A 471 15.24 1.91 6.81
CA GLY A 471 14.12 2.34 7.65
C GLY A 471 14.60 3.17 8.85
N LEU A 472 13.86 4.23 9.22
CA LEU A 472 14.25 5.13 10.31
C LEU A 472 13.05 5.44 11.21
N ALA A 473 13.27 5.35 12.52
CA ALA A 473 12.44 5.99 13.53
C ALA A 473 13.21 7.16 14.14
N SER A 474 12.60 8.32 14.23
CA SER A 474 13.23 9.55 14.72
C SER A 474 12.30 10.32 15.62
N ALA A 475 12.85 10.87 16.71
CA ALA A 475 12.17 11.83 17.57
C ALA A 475 12.97 13.14 17.57
N PRO A 476 12.29 14.31 17.81
CA PRO A 476 13.01 15.55 18.08
C PRO A 476 13.97 15.36 19.28
N ALA A 477 15.13 15.99 19.22
CA ALA A 477 16.00 16.05 20.39
C ALA A 477 15.20 16.66 21.57
N ALA A 478 15.35 16.09 22.74
CA ALA A 478 14.78 16.68 23.96
C ALA A 478 15.26 18.13 24.04
N SER A 479 14.34 19.06 24.21
CA SER A 479 14.73 20.44 24.47
C SER A 479 15.56 20.48 25.75
N PRO A 480 16.71 21.17 25.75
CA PRO A 480 17.57 21.24 26.93
C PRO A 480 16.88 21.88 28.12
#